data_3e3709b5b39bfbfaddc83e82031585d3
#
_entry.id   3e3709b5b39bfbfaddc83e82031585d3
#
_cell.length_a   1.000
_cell.length_b   1.000
_cell.length_c   1.000
_cell.angle_alpha   90.00
_cell.angle_beta   90.00
_cell.angle_gamma   90.00
#
_symmetry.space_group_name_H-M   'P 1'
#
loop_
_entity.id
_entity.type
_entity.pdbx_description
1 polymer ?
#
loop_
_entity_poly.entity_id
_entity_poly.type
_entity_poly.pdbx_seq_one_letter_code
_entity_poly.pdbx_strand_id
1 'polypeptide(L)'
;MKLALIAGTDAAIALALRLLEAEPGAVIVSTRPHADPRIRPISSIKAFLAESFATFDAFAFIGALGICVRSLAPHLADKRTDPAVVNLDEAGRHVQSVLSGHLGGANALARRLAHALGAEPVITTASDVQELWSLDLLARTHGWTPAASPDLNAVIARFVNRRPTALLLEVRDRGTA
;
A
#
# COMPACT_ATOMS: atom_id res chain seq x y z
N MET A 1 -8.19 5.26 6.16
CA MET A 1 -6.80 4.73 6.06
C MET A 1 -5.88 5.74 6.69
N LYS A 2 -5.15 5.36 7.72
CA LYS A 2 -4.18 6.22 8.41
C LYS A 2 -2.84 6.14 7.67
N LEU A 3 -2.50 7.18 6.90
CA LEU A 3 -1.33 7.25 6.03
C LEU A 3 -0.24 8.14 6.64
N ALA A 4 1.01 7.66 6.65
CA ALA A 4 2.19 8.48 6.94
C ALA A 4 2.98 8.78 5.66
N LEU A 5 3.27 10.05 5.41
CA LEU A 5 4.17 10.52 4.35
C LEU A 5 5.54 10.79 4.98
N ILE A 6 6.56 10.01 4.61
CA ILE A 6 7.92 10.11 5.17
C ILE A 6 8.79 10.89 4.18
N ALA A 7 9.25 12.08 4.60
CA ALA A 7 9.98 13.01 3.76
C ALA A 7 11.27 13.46 4.45
N GLY A 8 12.42 13.16 3.85
CA GLY A 8 13.74 13.46 4.43
C GLY A 8 14.48 14.64 3.81
N THR A 9 13.96 15.24 2.73
CA THR A 9 14.57 16.39 2.02
C THR A 9 13.54 17.48 1.79
N ASP A 10 13.98 18.68 1.44
CA ASP A 10 13.06 19.79 1.14
C ASP A 10 12.17 19.51 -0.08
N ALA A 11 12.73 18.83 -1.10
CA ALA A 11 11.96 18.40 -2.27
C ALA A 11 10.89 17.37 -1.90
N ALA A 12 11.25 16.39 -1.07
CA ALA A 12 10.31 15.39 -0.57
C ALA A 12 9.20 16.01 0.29
N ILE A 13 9.53 17.00 1.13
CA ILE A 13 8.56 17.76 1.93
C ILE A 13 7.59 18.52 1.02
N ALA A 14 8.09 19.23 0.01
CA ALA A 14 7.25 19.95 -0.93
C ALA A 14 6.28 19.00 -1.66
N LEU A 15 6.75 17.80 -2.04
CA LEU A 15 5.91 16.78 -2.65
C LEU A 15 4.87 16.23 -1.66
N ALA A 16 5.26 15.99 -0.41
CA ALA A 16 4.35 15.54 0.65
C ALA A 16 3.22 16.57 0.91
N LEU A 17 3.54 17.86 0.91
CA LEU A 17 2.55 18.94 1.07
C LEU A 17 1.54 18.97 -0.08
N ARG A 18 1.98 18.73 -1.32
CA ARG A 18 1.06 18.58 -2.46
C ARG A 18 0.13 17.38 -2.30
N LEU A 19 0.66 16.26 -1.79
CA LEU A 19 -0.14 15.05 -1.57
C LEU A 19 -1.22 15.22 -0.49
N LEU A 20 -1.07 16.16 0.45
CA LEU A 20 -2.12 16.46 1.43
C LEU A 20 -3.41 16.98 0.79
N GLU A 21 -3.37 17.54 -0.41
CA GLU A 21 -4.58 17.97 -1.13
C GLU A 21 -5.44 16.76 -1.54
N ALA A 22 -4.79 15.66 -1.90
CA ALA A 22 -5.47 14.41 -2.27
C ALA A 22 -5.71 13.47 -1.08
N GLU A 23 -4.88 13.55 -0.06
CA GLU A 23 -4.93 12.71 1.16
C GLU A 23 -4.93 13.62 2.42
N PRO A 24 -6.00 14.40 2.67
CA PRO A 24 -6.01 15.42 3.74
C PRO A 24 -5.89 14.85 5.16
N GLY A 25 -6.14 13.54 5.33
CA GLY A 25 -5.94 12.84 6.60
C GLY A 25 -4.53 12.25 6.80
N ALA A 26 -3.61 12.46 5.85
CA ALA A 26 -2.25 11.96 5.97
C ALA A 26 -1.42 12.78 6.97
N VAL A 27 -0.45 12.11 7.61
CA VAL A 27 0.50 12.74 8.52
C VAL A 27 1.86 12.84 7.83
N ILE A 28 2.39 14.04 7.66
CA ILE A 28 3.76 14.22 7.17
C ILE A 28 4.73 14.11 8.34
N VAL A 29 5.76 13.26 8.20
CA VAL A 29 6.85 13.15 9.16
C VAL A 29 8.20 13.44 8.48
N SER A 30 9.08 14.17 9.19
CA SER A 30 10.39 14.54 8.65
C SER A 30 11.47 14.51 9.71
N THR A 31 12.66 14.06 9.33
CA THR A 31 13.88 14.21 10.14
C THR A 31 14.49 15.61 10.03
N ARG A 32 13.99 16.44 9.10
CA ARG A 32 14.43 17.83 8.94
C ARG A 32 13.49 18.77 9.70
N PRO A 33 14.01 19.75 10.43
CA PRO A 33 13.21 20.82 10.99
C PRO A 33 12.49 21.58 9.86
N HIS A 34 11.22 21.91 10.08
CA HIS A 34 10.44 22.70 9.12
C HIS A 34 9.47 23.61 9.87
N ALA A 35 9.22 24.81 9.30
CA ALA A 35 8.35 25.81 9.93
C ALA A 35 6.86 25.52 9.77
N ASP A 36 6.47 24.69 8.78
CA ASP A 36 5.07 24.35 8.55
C ASP A 36 4.56 23.40 9.66
N PRO A 37 3.50 23.77 10.40
CA PRO A 37 2.99 22.99 11.53
C PRO A 37 2.36 21.67 11.11
N ARG A 38 2.09 21.44 9.83
CA ARG A 38 1.57 20.17 9.29
C ARG A 38 2.65 19.09 9.24
N ILE A 39 3.91 19.45 9.40
CA ILE A 39 5.06 18.54 9.34
C ILE A 39 5.48 18.18 10.76
N ARG A 40 5.28 16.94 11.13
CA ARG A 40 5.69 16.40 12.42
C ARG A 40 7.18 16.06 12.40
N PRO A 41 8.02 16.65 13.28
CA PRO A 41 9.41 16.27 13.38
C PRO A 41 9.55 14.87 14.00
N ILE A 42 10.51 14.10 13.50
CA ILE A 42 10.90 12.79 14.03
C ILE A 42 12.42 12.74 14.21
N SER A 43 12.91 11.99 15.21
CA SER A 43 14.34 11.84 15.47
C SER A 43 15.04 11.03 14.38
N SER A 44 14.40 9.97 13.91
CA SER A 44 14.85 9.14 12.79
C SER A 44 13.69 8.33 12.19
N ILE A 45 13.81 7.95 10.93
CA ILE A 45 12.84 7.06 10.28
C ILE A 45 12.77 5.72 11.02
N LYS A 46 13.92 5.19 11.46
CA LYS A 46 13.99 3.91 12.19
C LYS A 46 13.20 3.97 13.51
N ALA A 47 13.38 5.01 14.31
CA ALA A 47 12.65 5.17 15.57
C ALA A 47 11.14 5.34 15.31
N PHE A 48 10.76 6.16 14.34
CA PHE A 48 9.37 6.36 13.97
C PHE A 48 8.69 5.05 13.54
N LEU A 49 9.33 4.24 12.70
CA LEU A 49 8.78 2.95 12.27
C LEU A 49 8.68 1.97 13.43
N ALA A 50 9.68 1.91 14.33
CA ALA A 50 9.63 1.02 15.50
C ALA A 50 8.40 1.28 16.38
N GLU A 51 7.97 2.54 16.50
CA GLU A 51 6.80 2.93 17.29
C GLU A 51 5.48 2.86 16.52
N SER A 52 5.54 2.99 15.19
CA SER A 52 4.35 3.31 14.40
C SER A 52 3.98 2.26 13.34
N PHE A 53 4.85 1.29 13.04
CA PHE A 53 4.64 0.36 11.93
C PHE A 53 3.31 -0.42 12.03
N ALA A 54 2.94 -0.84 13.23
CA ALA A 54 1.68 -1.55 13.48
C ALA A 54 0.46 -0.63 13.71
N THR A 55 0.67 0.71 13.74
CA THR A 55 -0.42 1.66 14.07
C THR A 55 -0.92 2.49 12.89
N PHE A 56 -0.18 2.47 11.79
CA PHE A 56 -0.58 3.06 10.52
C PHE A 56 -1.06 1.97 9.56
N ASP A 57 -2.05 2.29 8.74
CA ASP A 57 -2.52 1.41 7.68
C ASP A 57 -1.59 1.45 6.47
N ALA A 58 -0.90 2.58 6.25
CA ALA A 58 -0.03 2.77 5.10
C ALA A 58 1.12 3.76 5.36
N PHE A 59 2.20 3.56 4.60
CA PHE A 59 3.35 4.46 4.53
C PHE A 59 3.69 4.81 3.08
N ALA A 60 3.94 6.09 2.82
CA ALA A 60 4.51 6.58 1.57
C ALA A 60 5.89 7.17 1.84
N PHE A 61 6.92 6.50 1.39
CA PHE A 61 8.30 6.99 1.44
C PHE A 61 8.56 7.88 0.22
N ILE A 62 9.00 9.11 0.45
CA ILE A 62 9.39 10.03 -0.61
C ILE A 62 10.90 10.16 -0.61
N GLY A 63 11.55 9.49 -1.57
CA GLY A 63 13.01 9.42 -1.67
C GLY A 63 13.51 8.11 -2.25
N ALA A 64 14.76 7.78 -2.01
CA ALA A 64 15.41 6.60 -2.58
C ALA A 64 14.79 5.29 -2.08
N LEU A 65 14.40 4.40 -3.01
CA LEU A 65 13.83 3.09 -2.70
C LEU A 65 14.71 2.25 -1.76
N GLY A 66 16.04 2.35 -1.88
CA GLY A 66 16.96 1.63 -1.00
C GLY A 66 16.87 2.06 0.47
N ILE A 67 16.54 3.33 0.75
CA ILE A 67 16.28 3.83 2.12
C ILE A 67 14.97 3.22 2.62
N CYS A 68 13.91 3.26 1.82
CA CYS A 68 12.63 2.65 2.13
C CYS A 68 12.82 1.17 2.54
N VAL A 69 13.41 0.36 1.68
CA VAL A 69 13.60 -1.09 1.91
C VAL A 69 14.41 -1.37 3.18
N ARG A 70 15.55 -0.67 3.39
CA ARG A 70 16.37 -0.86 4.60
C ARG A 70 15.66 -0.43 5.87
N SER A 71 14.82 0.59 5.81
CA SER A 71 14.05 1.06 6.96
C SER A 71 12.95 0.10 7.34
N LEU A 72 12.31 -0.56 6.36
CA LEU A 72 11.24 -1.52 6.57
C LEU A 72 11.72 -2.88 7.06
N ALA A 73 12.88 -3.33 6.59
CA ALA A 73 13.37 -4.71 6.78
C ALA A 73 13.28 -5.24 8.23
N PRO A 74 13.57 -4.45 9.29
CA PRO A 74 13.46 -4.92 10.67
C PRO A 74 12.02 -5.13 11.18
N HIS A 75 11.02 -4.65 10.45
CA HIS A 75 9.62 -4.59 10.90
C HIS A 75 8.71 -5.57 10.13
N LEU A 76 9.21 -6.18 9.05
CA LEU A 76 8.43 -7.07 8.19
C LEU A 76 8.09 -8.37 8.92
N ALA A 77 6.82 -8.76 8.90
CA ALA A 77 6.30 -9.95 9.55
C ALA A 77 5.46 -10.83 8.60
N ASP A 78 4.31 -10.35 8.15
CA ASP A 78 3.38 -11.13 7.31
C ASP A 78 2.64 -10.19 6.34
N LYS A 79 2.57 -10.58 5.07
CA LYS A 79 1.88 -9.83 4.00
C LYS A 79 0.40 -9.53 4.26
N ARG A 80 -0.22 -10.23 5.21
CA ARG A 80 -1.63 -10.05 5.59
C ARG A 80 -1.82 -9.03 6.69
N THR A 81 -0.78 -8.75 7.47
CA THR A 81 -0.81 -7.84 8.63
C THR A 81 0.07 -6.62 8.46
N ASP A 82 1.12 -6.73 7.64
CA ASP A 82 2.00 -5.61 7.37
C ASP A 82 1.25 -4.50 6.60
N PRO A 83 1.46 -3.23 6.95
CA PRO A 83 0.81 -2.10 6.32
C PRO A 83 1.15 -1.99 4.82
N ALA A 84 0.31 -1.28 4.09
CA ALA A 84 0.61 -0.89 2.72
C ALA A 84 1.84 0.02 2.68
N VAL A 85 2.78 -0.26 1.77
CA VAL A 85 3.92 0.64 1.58
C VAL A 85 4.08 0.98 0.11
N VAL A 86 4.20 2.27 -0.15
CA VAL A 86 4.59 2.81 -1.46
C VAL A 86 5.85 3.65 -1.34
N ASN A 87 6.62 3.73 -2.42
CA ASN A 87 7.78 4.62 -2.54
C ASN A 87 7.59 5.56 -3.72
N LEU A 88 7.95 6.83 -3.52
CA LEU A 88 7.93 7.85 -4.55
C LEU A 88 9.33 8.41 -4.75
N ASP A 89 9.72 8.68 -5.99
CA ASP A 89 10.88 9.54 -6.22
C ASP A 89 10.57 11.00 -5.87
N GLU A 90 11.58 11.78 -5.51
CA GLU A 90 11.41 13.17 -5.05
C GLU A 90 10.87 14.12 -6.12
N ALA A 91 10.98 13.75 -7.41
CA ALA A 91 10.39 14.51 -8.50
C ALA A 91 8.92 14.17 -8.73
N GLY A 92 8.39 13.14 -8.04
CA GLY A 92 7.01 12.71 -8.15
C GLY A 92 6.66 12.14 -9.53
N ARG A 93 7.60 11.46 -10.19
CA ARG A 93 7.39 10.85 -11.51
C ARG A 93 6.85 9.42 -11.42
N HIS A 94 7.24 8.69 -10.38
CA HIS A 94 6.87 7.30 -10.21
C HIS A 94 6.38 7.04 -8.78
N VAL A 95 5.34 6.23 -8.66
CA VAL A 95 4.83 5.74 -7.39
C VAL A 95 4.86 4.22 -7.41
N GLN A 96 5.77 3.63 -6.64
CA GLN A 96 6.01 2.20 -6.62
C GLN A 96 5.24 1.54 -5.48
N SER A 97 4.49 0.48 -5.77
CA SER A 97 3.94 -0.42 -4.75
C SER A 97 5.06 -1.32 -4.25
N VAL A 98 5.40 -1.21 -2.95
CA VAL A 98 6.55 -1.91 -2.35
C VAL A 98 6.12 -3.10 -1.50
N LEU A 99 5.09 -2.93 -0.65
CA LEU A 99 4.67 -3.95 0.31
C LEU A 99 3.15 -4.00 0.42
N SER A 100 2.60 -5.21 0.62
CA SER A 100 1.17 -5.47 0.84
C SER A 100 0.27 -4.95 -0.29
N GLY A 101 0.63 -5.29 -1.55
CA GLY A 101 0.02 -4.77 -2.77
C GLY A 101 -1.49 -4.92 -2.84
N HIS A 102 -2.03 -6.14 -2.63
CA HIS A 102 -3.46 -6.44 -2.73
C HIS A 102 -4.20 -6.20 -1.41
N LEU A 103 -4.11 -7.12 -0.46
CA LEU A 103 -4.87 -7.08 0.80
C LEU A 103 -4.57 -5.83 1.63
N GLY A 104 -3.31 -5.40 1.70
CA GLY A 104 -2.92 -4.17 2.39
C GLY A 104 -3.29 -2.90 1.61
N GLY A 105 -3.47 -2.99 0.28
CA GLY A 105 -3.94 -1.89 -0.54
C GLY A 105 -2.86 -1.01 -1.16
N ALA A 106 -1.58 -1.42 -1.14
CA ALA A 106 -0.49 -0.60 -1.69
C ALA A 106 -0.64 -0.36 -3.20
N ASN A 107 -1.16 -1.32 -3.99
CA ASN A 107 -1.43 -1.11 -5.41
C ASN A 107 -2.48 -0.01 -5.64
N ALA A 108 -3.57 -0.02 -4.86
CA ALA A 108 -4.60 1.01 -4.94
C ALA A 108 -4.07 2.38 -4.48
N LEU A 109 -3.27 2.41 -3.41
CA LEU A 109 -2.61 3.62 -2.92
C LEU A 109 -1.65 4.19 -3.97
N ALA A 110 -0.82 3.34 -4.59
CA ALA A 110 0.10 3.76 -5.65
C ALA A 110 -0.64 4.42 -6.82
N ARG A 111 -1.74 3.83 -7.28
CA ARG A 111 -2.56 4.43 -8.35
C ARG A 111 -3.17 5.77 -7.94
N ARG A 112 -3.70 5.90 -6.71
CA ARG A 112 -4.29 7.16 -6.23
C ARG A 112 -3.26 8.28 -6.13
N LEU A 113 -2.11 8.00 -5.50
CA LEU A 113 -1.06 9.02 -5.35
C LEU A 113 -0.44 9.38 -6.71
N ALA A 114 -0.25 8.40 -7.60
CA ALA A 114 0.21 8.65 -8.96
C ALA A 114 -0.78 9.54 -9.74
N HIS A 115 -2.08 9.25 -9.66
CA HIS A 115 -3.11 10.07 -10.30
C HIS A 115 -3.08 11.51 -9.78
N ALA A 116 -2.97 11.71 -8.47
CA ALA A 116 -2.92 13.03 -7.85
C ALA A 116 -1.70 13.87 -8.27
N LEU A 117 -0.60 13.21 -8.62
CA LEU A 117 0.66 13.86 -9.03
C LEU A 117 0.83 13.98 -10.54
N GLY A 118 0.02 13.27 -11.34
CA GLY A 118 0.29 13.05 -12.76
C GLY A 118 1.49 12.14 -12.98
N ALA A 119 1.76 11.23 -12.04
CA ALA A 119 2.88 10.31 -12.03
C ALA A 119 2.51 8.95 -12.62
N GLU A 120 3.52 8.09 -12.86
CA GLU A 120 3.34 6.72 -13.29
C GLU A 120 3.28 5.76 -12.08
N PRO A 121 2.22 4.94 -11.92
CA PRO A 121 2.18 3.91 -10.90
C PRO A 121 2.99 2.68 -11.35
N VAL A 122 3.96 2.27 -10.54
CA VAL A 122 4.78 1.07 -10.79
C VAL A 122 4.24 -0.09 -9.94
N ILE A 123 3.52 -1.00 -10.58
CA ILE A 123 2.89 -2.16 -9.95
C ILE A 123 3.42 -3.42 -10.61
N THR A 124 3.96 -4.34 -9.80
CA THR A 124 4.66 -5.55 -10.27
C THR A 124 3.98 -6.85 -9.90
N THR A 125 2.83 -6.81 -9.23
CA THR A 125 2.07 -8.02 -8.88
C THR A 125 1.58 -8.75 -10.13
N ALA A 126 1.76 -10.06 -10.18
CA ALA A 126 1.54 -10.86 -11.38
C ALA A 126 0.11 -10.77 -11.93
N SER A 127 -0.90 -10.72 -11.07
CA SER A 127 -2.30 -10.55 -11.48
C SER A 127 -2.54 -9.18 -12.12
N ASP A 128 -1.99 -8.09 -11.54
CA ASP A 128 -2.14 -6.75 -12.11
C ASP A 128 -1.45 -6.62 -13.47
N VAL A 129 -0.20 -7.13 -13.60
CA VAL A 129 0.56 -7.11 -14.86
C VAL A 129 -0.13 -7.94 -15.96
N GLN A 130 -0.83 -8.99 -15.59
CA GLN A 130 -1.55 -9.85 -16.52
C GLN A 130 -3.02 -9.47 -16.71
N GLU A 131 -3.50 -8.39 -16.09
CA GLU A 131 -4.89 -7.94 -16.09
C GLU A 131 -5.86 -9.04 -15.60
N LEU A 132 -5.43 -9.81 -14.59
CA LEU A 132 -6.22 -10.85 -13.96
C LEU A 132 -6.89 -10.33 -12.69
N TRP A 133 -7.93 -11.00 -12.27
CA TRP A 133 -8.59 -10.73 -11.00
C TRP A 133 -7.63 -11.00 -9.82
N SER A 134 -7.67 -10.14 -8.81
CA SER A 134 -7.02 -10.39 -7.52
C SER A 134 -7.91 -11.30 -6.69
N LEU A 135 -7.70 -12.62 -6.78
CA LEU A 135 -8.57 -13.62 -6.16
C LEU A 135 -8.66 -13.46 -4.63
N ASP A 136 -7.60 -12.98 -3.99
CA ASP A 136 -7.55 -12.67 -2.57
C ASP A 136 -8.44 -11.48 -2.16
N LEU A 137 -8.80 -10.61 -3.11
CA LEU A 137 -9.67 -9.46 -2.88
C LEU A 137 -11.14 -9.74 -3.20
N LEU A 138 -11.47 -10.77 -4.01
CA LEU A 138 -12.83 -11.00 -4.50
C LEU A 138 -13.86 -11.06 -3.37
N ALA A 139 -13.60 -11.85 -2.34
CA ALA A 139 -14.51 -12.00 -1.22
C ALA A 139 -14.76 -10.64 -0.53
N ARG A 140 -13.71 -9.87 -0.28
CA ARG A 140 -13.82 -8.54 0.35
C ARG A 140 -14.53 -7.53 -0.56
N THR A 141 -14.22 -7.54 -1.85
CA THR A 141 -14.81 -6.59 -2.81
C THR A 141 -16.31 -6.79 -2.97
N HIS A 142 -16.77 -8.04 -2.91
CA HIS A 142 -18.17 -8.38 -3.12
C HIS A 142 -18.94 -8.69 -1.83
N GLY A 143 -18.30 -8.59 -0.66
CA GLY A 143 -18.92 -8.93 0.61
C GLY A 143 -19.22 -10.43 0.76
N TRP A 144 -18.47 -11.29 0.06
CA TRP A 144 -18.62 -12.74 0.14
C TRP A 144 -17.85 -13.34 1.29
N THR A 145 -18.31 -14.46 1.81
CA THR A 145 -17.56 -15.25 2.79
C THR A 145 -16.88 -16.41 2.06
N PRO A 146 -15.56 -16.53 2.08
CA PRO A 146 -14.88 -17.69 1.52
C PRO A 146 -15.36 -18.96 2.24
N ALA A 147 -15.78 -19.99 1.46
CA ALA A 147 -15.93 -21.32 2.02
C ALA A 147 -14.57 -21.82 2.52
N ALA A 148 -14.56 -22.73 3.50
CA ALA A 148 -13.33 -23.35 4.00
C ALA A 148 -12.52 -23.88 2.82
N SER A 149 -11.43 -23.19 2.50
CA SER A 149 -10.72 -23.36 1.25
C SER A 149 -9.42 -24.13 1.46
N PRO A 150 -9.04 -24.97 0.49
CA PRO A 150 -7.67 -25.36 0.31
C PRO A 150 -6.80 -24.11 0.15
N ASP A 151 -5.49 -24.23 0.35
CA ASP A 151 -4.51 -23.16 0.30
C ASP A 151 -4.77 -22.13 -0.83
N LEU A 152 -5.34 -20.97 -0.47
CA LEU A 152 -5.67 -19.91 -1.42
C LEU A 152 -4.42 -19.44 -2.19
N ASN A 153 -3.23 -19.49 -1.58
CA ASN A 153 -1.99 -19.11 -2.26
C ASN A 153 -1.68 -20.08 -3.39
N ALA A 154 -1.91 -21.38 -3.20
CA ALA A 154 -1.73 -22.39 -4.27
C ALA A 154 -2.74 -22.16 -5.40
N VAL A 155 -3.98 -21.80 -5.09
CA VAL A 155 -5.00 -21.45 -6.10
C VAL A 155 -4.58 -20.21 -6.88
N ILE A 156 -4.15 -19.13 -6.20
CA ILE A 156 -3.66 -17.91 -6.84
C ILE A 156 -2.47 -18.22 -7.74
N ALA A 157 -1.50 -19.02 -7.27
CA ALA A 157 -0.33 -19.41 -8.06
C ALA A 157 -0.74 -20.16 -9.36
N ARG A 158 -1.71 -21.04 -9.30
CA ARG A 158 -2.26 -21.71 -10.48
C ARG A 158 -2.93 -20.72 -11.43
N PHE A 159 -3.75 -19.82 -10.90
CA PHE A 159 -4.51 -18.83 -11.67
C PHE A 159 -3.59 -17.87 -12.44
N VAL A 160 -2.56 -17.31 -11.80
CA VAL A 160 -1.61 -16.42 -12.49
C VAL A 160 -0.73 -17.15 -13.51
N ASN A 161 -0.58 -18.48 -13.38
CA ASN A 161 0.06 -19.35 -14.36
C ASN A 161 -0.90 -19.86 -15.44
N ARG A 162 -2.09 -19.24 -15.60
CA ARG A 162 -3.09 -19.58 -16.62
C ARG A 162 -3.56 -21.03 -16.56
N ARG A 163 -3.51 -21.68 -15.39
CA ARG A 163 -4.08 -23.01 -15.19
C ARG A 163 -5.60 -22.90 -15.01
N PRO A 164 -6.38 -23.88 -15.50
CA PRO A 164 -7.82 -23.88 -15.31
C PRO A 164 -8.20 -23.68 -13.84
N THR A 165 -9.03 -22.68 -13.58
CA THR A 165 -9.49 -22.29 -12.24
C THR A 165 -10.98 -21.99 -12.33
N ALA A 166 -11.77 -22.53 -11.42
CA ALA A 166 -13.21 -22.28 -11.34
C ALA A 166 -13.55 -21.48 -10.07
N LEU A 167 -14.46 -20.53 -10.20
CA LEU A 167 -15.10 -19.84 -9.11
C LEU A 167 -16.50 -20.44 -8.90
N LEU A 168 -16.74 -21.03 -7.73
CA LEU A 168 -18.06 -21.53 -7.33
C LEU A 168 -18.67 -20.53 -6.37
N LEU A 169 -19.86 -20.03 -6.69
CA LEU A 169 -20.65 -19.13 -5.85
C LEU A 169 -21.85 -19.88 -5.30
N GLU A 170 -21.93 -20.00 -3.98
CA GLU A 170 -23.12 -20.49 -3.29
C GLU A 170 -23.96 -19.28 -2.87
N VAL A 171 -25.09 -19.09 -3.55
CA VAL A 171 -26.05 -18.06 -3.18
C VAL A 171 -27.02 -18.69 -2.16
N ARG A 172 -26.92 -18.26 -0.91
CA ARG A 172 -27.96 -18.57 0.08
C ARG A 172 -29.04 -17.51 -0.05
N ASP A 173 -30.19 -17.90 -0.56
CA ASP A 173 -31.40 -17.08 -0.48
C ASP A 173 -31.71 -16.87 1.02
N ARG A 174 -31.57 -15.64 1.50
CA ARG A 174 -32.14 -15.26 2.80
C ARG A 174 -33.63 -15.09 2.52
N GLY A 175 -34.35 -16.21 2.53
CA GLY A 175 -35.78 -16.17 2.46
C GLY A 175 -36.30 -15.06 3.35
N THR A 176 -37.11 -14.20 2.78
CA THR A 176 -37.87 -13.17 3.49
C THR A 176 -38.66 -13.86 4.58
N ALA A 177 -38.18 -13.74 5.85
CA ALA A 177 -38.98 -14.05 7.00
C ALA A 177 -39.85 -12.85 7.34
#